data_3c455fa84a9ee2f52b4f8e9e80c6b799
#
_entry.id   3c455fa84a9ee2f52b4f8e9e80c6b799
#
_cell.length_a   1.000
_cell.length_b   1.000
_cell.length_c   1.000
_cell.angle_alpha   90.00
_cell.angle_beta   90.00
_cell.angle_gamma   90.00
#
_symmetry.space_group_name_H-M   'P 1'
#
loop_
_entity.id
_entity.type
_entity.pdbx_description
1 polymer ?
#
loop_
_entity_poly.entity_id
_entity_poly.type
_entity_poly.pdbx_seq_one_letter_code
_entity_poly.pdbx_strand_id
1 'polypeptide(L)'
;MKYMDKESEDYGRGKIMKQKIPSENVAVKLNEWYSTIRKNQVTDAEFIKSEIKHELEQMEEDQNVLLYYSLLEFRHNLMLKDLKPNKAADISESLSKIEAKKEDMQNSQVDEMINYYYWFFKGMYEFKQQNFNTAITCYKIAEKKLAFVNSEEEKAEFYYKLSEIYYHLKQNYISMNYATMALDTFKAHETLTEKEVYCYFVIAGNQVDTMKYKDALETLKAALNKTKTTNNIHLLASAHFNLGNCYFYLNQFSESYEHIQKSLAIFKEEKSAYQAKALFQLMYVCLKQDDYVEALNLYEQGIKSSRVINDKPHEIQLNILKKIYIDHGSTEEEFKYLESKGLYPDIEEMALDAAEHYNKIGKLEESVELYRKAIKAMNINKKGGIGHFLPKSN
;
A
#
# COMPACT_ATOMS: atom_id res chain seq x y z
N MET A 1 83.06 34.40 23.98
CA MET A 1 82.71 35.43 22.96
C MET A 1 82.48 34.66 21.68
N LYS A 2 81.32 34.70 21.14
CA LYS A 2 80.73 34.47 19.87
C LYS A 2 79.45 33.62 19.99
N TYR A 3 78.37 34.28 19.68
CA TYR A 3 77.04 33.79 19.47
C TYR A 3 77.01 32.83 18.29
N MET A 4 76.27 31.71 18.41
CA MET A 4 75.76 30.93 17.25
C MET A 4 74.25 30.89 17.37
N ASP A 5 73.64 31.52 16.36
CA ASP A 5 72.21 31.52 16.12
C ASP A 5 71.72 30.09 15.80
N LYS A 6 70.62 29.68 16.47
CA LYS A 6 69.85 28.54 16.08
C LYS A 6 68.73 29.00 15.18
N GLU A 7 68.89 28.82 13.87
CA GLU A 7 67.77 28.81 12.94
C GLU A 7 66.85 27.63 13.24
N SER A 8 65.64 27.97 13.70
CA SER A 8 64.56 26.99 13.83
C SER A 8 63.96 26.73 12.45
N GLU A 9 64.24 25.55 11.90
CA GLU A 9 63.51 25.04 10.76
C GLU A 9 62.02 24.79 11.12
N ASP A 10 61.18 25.69 10.66
CA ASP A 10 59.74 25.53 10.69
C ASP A 10 59.31 24.57 9.56
N TYR A 11 59.33 23.25 9.87
CA TYR A 11 58.76 22.25 8.96
C TYR A 11 57.27 22.42 8.94
N GLY A 12 56.79 23.11 7.86
CA GLY A 12 55.41 23.27 7.56
C GLY A 12 54.69 21.91 7.55
N ARG A 13 53.81 21.72 8.52
CA ARG A 13 52.78 20.68 8.50
C ARG A 13 51.88 20.91 7.29
N GLY A 14 52.21 20.31 6.18
CA GLY A 14 51.34 20.21 5.04
C GLY A 14 50.03 19.58 5.49
N LYS A 15 48.96 20.37 5.55
CA LYS A 15 47.61 19.84 5.63
C LYS A 15 47.45 18.88 4.43
N ILE A 16 47.49 17.56 4.72
CA ILE A 16 47.07 16.55 3.75
C ILE A 16 45.61 16.91 3.49
N MET A 17 45.34 17.58 2.36
CA MET A 17 43.94 17.73 1.90
C MET A 17 43.46 16.30 1.65
N LYS A 18 42.55 15.81 2.48
CA LYS A 18 41.85 14.56 2.18
C LYS A 18 41.17 14.75 0.83
N GLN A 19 41.54 13.91 -0.12
CA GLN A 19 40.91 13.91 -1.45
C GLN A 19 39.39 13.71 -1.24
N LYS A 20 38.58 14.64 -1.73
CA LYS A 20 37.13 14.53 -1.66
C LYS A 20 36.65 13.36 -2.53
N ILE A 21 35.58 12.72 -2.10
CA ILE A 21 34.95 11.63 -2.86
C ILE A 21 34.15 12.24 -4.02
N PRO A 22 34.36 11.79 -5.26
CA PRO A 22 33.55 12.23 -6.40
C PRO A 22 32.05 11.96 -6.15
N SER A 23 31.20 12.91 -6.44
CA SER A 23 29.74 12.80 -6.26
C SER A 23 29.13 11.61 -7.01
N GLU A 24 29.70 11.26 -8.16
CA GLU A 24 29.31 10.11 -9.00
C GLU A 24 29.44 8.77 -8.24
N ASN A 25 30.48 8.59 -7.44
CA ASN A 25 30.68 7.38 -6.65
C ASN A 25 29.60 7.21 -5.58
N VAL A 26 29.21 8.31 -4.94
CA VAL A 26 28.11 8.32 -3.96
C VAL A 26 26.77 8.05 -4.67
N ALA A 27 26.57 8.59 -5.87
CA ALA A 27 25.36 8.33 -6.67
C ALA A 27 25.20 6.84 -7.01
N VAL A 28 26.28 6.12 -7.30
CA VAL A 28 26.22 4.65 -7.50
C VAL A 28 25.71 3.92 -6.26
N LYS A 29 26.22 4.26 -5.07
CA LYS A 29 25.75 3.66 -3.81
C LYS A 29 24.30 4.05 -3.49
N LEU A 30 23.86 5.24 -3.84
CA LEU A 30 22.46 5.64 -3.72
C LEU A 30 21.54 4.74 -4.55
N ASN A 31 21.97 4.36 -5.77
CA ASN A 31 21.21 3.44 -6.60
C ASN A 31 21.16 2.02 -5.99
N GLU A 32 22.27 1.55 -5.38
CA GLU A 32 22.27 0.27 -4.64
C GLU A 32 21.31 0.32 -3.46
N TRP A 33 21.35 1.40 -2.67
CA TRP A 33 20.42 1.60 -1.57
C TRP A 33 18.96 1.61 -2.04
N TYR A 34 18.66 2.30 -3.12
CA TYR A 34 17.32 2.29 -3.70
C TYR A 34 16.89 0.88 -4.13
N SER A 35 17.79 0.09 -4.72
CA SER A 35 17.50 -1.30 -5.05
C SER A 35 17.13 -2.14 -3.83
N THR A 36 17.84 -2.01 -2.71
CA THR A 36 17.50 -2.74 -1.46
C THR A 36 16.18 -2.27 -0.86
N ILE A 37 15.88 -0.95 -0.91
CA ILE A 37 14.57 -0.40 -0.49
C ILE A 37 13.45 -1.01 -1.33
N ARG A 38 13.60 -1.10 -2.65
CA ARG A 38 12.60 -1.68 -3.57
C ARG A 38 12.36 -3.17 -3.33
N LYS A 39 13.38 -3.88 -2.85
CA LYS A 39 13.31 -5.31 -2.50
C LYS A 39 12.85 -5.56 -1.06
N ASN A 40 12.52 -4.51 -0.29
CA ASN A 40 12.16 -4.58 1.11
C ASN A 40 13.24 -5.21 2.02
N GLN A 41 14.50 -5.15 1.63
CA GLN A 41 15.65 -5.68 2.36
C GLN A 41 16.08 -4.68 3.45
N VAL A 42 15.33 -4.63 4.57
CA VAL A 42 15.48 -3.60 5.61
C VAL A 42 16.90 -3.56 6.16
N THR A 43 17.49 -4.71 6.52
CA THR A 43 18.82 -4.77 7.14
C THR A 43 19.90 -4.23 6.20
N ASP A 44 19.88 -4.66 4.94
CA ASP A 44 20.84 -4.23 3.94
C ASP A 44 20.68 -2.74 3.62
N ALA A 45 19.41 -2.27 3.54
CA ALA A 45 19.11 -0.86 3.32
C ALA A 45 19.57 0.03 4.48
N GLU A 46 19.43 -0.40 5.74
CA GLU A 46 19.96 0.32 6.90
C GLU A 46 21.50 0.37 6.88
N PHE A 47 22.14 -0.74 6.51
CA PHE A 47 23.61 -0.82 6.41
C PHE A 47 24.16 0.13 5.34
N ILE A 48 23.65 0.04 4.11
CA ILE A 48 24.09 0.91 3.00
C ILE A 48 23.82 2.39 3.32
N LYS A 49 22.68 2.71 3.94
CA LYS A 49 22.37 4.08 4.40
C LYS A 49 23.46 4.62 5.32
N SER A 50 23.96 3.80 6.26
CA SER A 50 24.99 4.23 7.21
C SER A 50 26.32 4.51 6.53
N GLU A 51 26.70 3.72 5.54
CA GLU A 51 27.91 3.95 4.72
C GLU A 51 27.81 5.24 3.90
N ILE A 52 26.67 5.44 3.20
CA ILE A 52 26.42 6.64 2.39
C ILE A 52 26.52 7.90 3.26
N LYS A 53 25.95 7.88 4.47
CA LYS A 53 25.98 9.03 5.37
C LYS A 53 27.43 9.45 5.70
N HIS A 54 28.32 8.50 5.88
CA HIS A 54 29.74 8.78 6.12
C HIS A 54 30.44 9.33 4.87
N GLU A 55 30.11 8.83 3.68
CA GLU A 55 30.70 9.30 2.43
C GLU A 55 30.21 10.70 2.04
N LEU A 56 28.97 11.05 2.32
CA LEU A 56 28.43 12.40 2.09
C LEU A 56 29.20 13.50 2.82
N GLU A 57 29.78 13.20 4.00
CA GLU A 57 30.59 14.15 4.75
C GLU A 57 31.93 14.45 4.06
N GLN A 58 32.37 13.58 3.15
CA GLN A 58 33.66 13.67 2.46
C GLN A 58 33.47 13.92 0.94
N MET A 59 32.23 13.99 0.46
CA MET A 59 31.89 14.13 -0.94
C MET A 59 32.16 15.56 -1.45
N GLU A 60 32.45 15.68 -2.74
CA GLU A 60 32.36 16.95 -3.47
C GLU A 60 30.92 17.47 -3.40
N GLU A 61 30.77 18.78 -3.24
CA GLU A 61 29.43 19.39 -3.11
C GLU A 61 28.64 19.21 -4.40
N ASP A 62 27.52 18.49 -4.32
CA ASP A 62 26.57 18.26 -5.41
C ASP A 62 25.14 18.27 -4.86
N GLN A 63 24.39 19.32 -5.20
CA GLN A 63 23.05 19.54 -4.69
C GLN A 63 22.04 18.48 -5.19
N ASN A 64 22.21 17.96 -6.41
CA ASN A 64 21.37 16.89 -6.94
C ASN A 64 21.57 15.58 -6.17
N VAL A 65 22.82 15.21 -5.87
CA VAL A 65 23.12 14.02 -5.05
C VAL A 65 22.58 14.16 -3.64
N LEU A 66 22.69 15.33 -3.02
CA LEU A 66 22.14 15.61 -1.69
C LEU A 66 20.60 15.58 -1.67
N LEU A 67 19.96 16.07 -2.72
CA LEU A 67 18.51 15.99 -2.88
C LEU A 67 18.06 14.54 -3.12
N TYR A 68 18.78 13.80 -3.96
CA TYR A 68 18.51 12.39 -4.21
C TYR A 68 18.64 11.54 -2.94
N TYR A 69 19.68 11.76 -2.13
CA TYR A 69 19.79 11.13 -0.80
C TYR A 69 18.56 11.42 0.06
N SER A 70 18.12 12.67 0.13
CA SER A 70 16.96 13.05 0.94
C SER A 70 15.67 12.35 0.46
N LEU A 71 15.50 12.20 -0.86
CA LEU A 71 14.37 11.48 -1.45
C LEU A 71 14.41 9.99 -1.14
N LEU A 72 15.59 9.37 -1.20
CA LEU A 72 15.74 7.96 -0.83
C LEU A 72 15.56 7.73 0.66
N GLU A 73 16.00 8.66 1.51
CA GLU A 73 15.72 8.60 2.95
C GLU A 73 14.21 8.67 3.24
N PHE A 74 13.49 9.54 2.54
CA PHE A 74 12.04 9.61 2.60
C PHE A 74 11.39 8.28 2.14
N ARG A 75 11.83 7.73 1.01
CA ARG A 75 11.32 6.45 0.48
C ARG A 75 11.63 5.28 1.42
N HIS A 76 12.80 5.29 2.06
CA HIS A 76 13.20 4.31 3.08
C HIS A 76 12.27 4.39 4.30
N ASN A 77 11.97 5.58 4.79
CA ASN A 77 11.03 5.77 5.90
C ASN A 77 9.60 5.31 5.54
N LEU A 78 9.16 5.49 4.29
CA LEU A 78 7.90 4.91 3.80
C LEU A 78 7.89 3.38 3.88
N MET A 79 8.99 2.72 3.50
CA MET A 79 9.16 1.28 3.63
C MET A 79 9.18 0.83 5.11
N LEU A 80 9.93 1.53 5.97
CA LEU A 80 10.00 1.21 7.38
C LEU A 80 8.65 1.35 8.07
N LYS A 81 7.84 2.34 7.70
CA LYS A 81 6.49 2.51 8.26
C LYS A 81 5.60 1.30 8.02
N ASP A 82 5.80 0.60 6.90
CA ASP A 82 5.05 -0.63 6.59
C ASP A 82 5.61 -1.85 7.33
N LEU A 83 6.94 -2.00 7.37
CA LEU A 83 7.60 -3.22 7.82
C LEU A 83 8.04 -3.17 9.27
N LYS A 84 8.47 -2.00 9.76
CA LYS A 84 8.99 -1.76 11.12
C LYS A 84 8.58 -0.36 11.61
N PRO A 85 7.30 -0.11 11.92
CA PRO A 85 6.79 1.24 12.24
C PRO A 85 7.55 1.96 13.35
N ASN A 86 8.05 1.21 14.34
CA ASN A 86 8.79 1.76 15.47
C ASN A 86 10.17 2.35 15.09
N LYS A 87 10.67 2.05 13.88
CA LYS A 87 11.95 2.56 13.36
C LYS A 87 11.79 3.71 12.37
N ALA A 88 10.57 3.96 11.88
CA ALA A 88 10.32 5.00 10.90
C ALA A 88 10.41 6.39 11.54
N ALA A 89 11.14 7.31 10.90
CA ALA A 89 11.13 8.73 11.25
C ALA A 89 9.82 9.40 10.83
N ASP A 90 9.62 10.66 11.27
CA ASP A 90 8.48 11.45 10.82
C ASP A 90 8.59 11.75 9.32
N ILE A 91 7.65 11.16 8.59
CA ILE A 91 7.62 11.24 7.12
C ILE A 91 7.16 12.62 6.66
N SER A 92 6.27 13.26 7.41
CA SER A 92 5.74 14.60 7.08
C SER A 92 6.84 15.65 7.16
N GLU A 93 7.65 15.63 8.24
CA GLU A 93 8.80 16.52 8.40
C GLU A 93 9.86 16.28 7.31
N SER A 94 10.10 15.02 6.96
CA SER A 94 11.04 14.67 5.88
C SER A 94 10.60 15.25 4.53
N LEU A 95 9.31 15.18 4.21
CA LEU A 95 8.76 15.74 2.97
C LEU A 95 8.92 17.25 2.92
N SER A 96 8.58 17.97 4.01
CA SER A 96 8.72 19.44 4.09
C SER A 96 10.16 19.89 3.88
N LYS A 97 11.14 19.15 4.40
CA LYS A 97 12.57 19.44 4.18
C LYS A 97 12.99 19.25 2.72
N ILE A 98 12.44 18.26 2.05
CA ILE A 98 12.70 18.03 0.61
C ILE A 98 12.10 19.17 -0.21
N GLU A 99 10.88 19.59 0.10
CA GLU A 99 10.20 20.69 -0.60
C GLU A 99 10.99 21.99 -0.48
N ALA A 100 11.44 22.37 0.71
CA ALA A 100 12.28 23.54 0.93
C ALA A 100 13.60 23.46 0.12
N LYS A 101 14.33 22.35 0.15
CA LYS A 101 15.56 22.17 -0.64
C LYS A 101 15.31 22.33 -2.14
N LYS A 102 14.19 21.79 -2.62
CA LYS A 102 13.84 21.87 -4.05
C LYS A 102 13.50 23.28 -4.49
N GLU A 103 12.86 24.07 -3.62
CA GLU A 103 12.58 25.51 -3.86
C GLU A 103 13.89 26.31 -3.92
N ASP A 104 14.83 26.06 -2.99
CA ASP A 104 16.12 26.75 -2.94
C ASP A 104 16.95 26.50 -4.20
N MET A 105 16.84 25.30 -4.80
CA MET A 105 17.58 24.93 -6.03
C MET A 105 17.02 25.58 -7.31
N GLN A 106 15.93 26.33 -7.26
CA GLN A 106 15.18 26.78 -8.43
C GLN A 106 14.83 25.58 -9.36
N ASN A 107 13.58 25.24 -9.52
CA ASN A 107 13.08 24.03 -10.20
C ASN A 107 13.74 23.69 -11.57
N SER A 108 14.36 24.68 -12.25
CA SER A 108 15.09 24.50 -13.51
C SER A 108 16.46 23.83 -13.38
N GLN A 109 17.01 23.71 -12.17
CA GLN A 109 18.33 23.12 -11.91
C GLN A 109 18.24 21.68 -11.43
N VAL A 110 17.02 21.21 -11.10
CA VAL A 110 16.80 19.84 -10.61
C VAL A 110 16.77 18.86 -11.79
N ASP A 111 17.57 17.80 -11.71
CA ASP A 111 17.59 16.72 -12.69
C ASP A 111 16.19 16.11 -12.89
N GLU A 112 15.83 15.77 -14.13
CA GLU A 112 14.52 15.23 -14.49
C GLU A 112 14.23 13.88 -13.83
N MET A 113 15.25 13.06 -13.61
CA MET A 113 15.09 11.80 -12.90
C MET A 113 14.81 12.03 -11.41
N ILE A 114 15.46 13.03 -10.80
CA ILE A 114 15.19 13.43 -9.41
C ILE A 114 13.79 14.02 -9.29
N ASN A 115 13.34 14.79 -10.27
CA ASN A 115 11.95 15.26 -10.35
C ASN A 115 10.95 14.11 -10.46
N TYR A 116 11.27 13.05 -11.22
CA TYR A 116 10.46 11.83 -11.26
C TYR A 116 10.34 11.22 -9.87
N TYR A 117 11.45 10.97 -9.16
CA TYR A 117 11.43 10.38 -7.83
C TYR A 117 10.66 11.22 -6.82
N TYR A 118 10.81 12.54 -6.86
CA TYR A 118 10.06 13.44 -5.98
C TYR A 118 8.55 13.22 -6.14
N TRP A 119 8.03 13.30 -7.35
CA TRP A 119 6.60 13.15 -7.59
C TRP A 119 6.10 11.73 -7.35
N PHE A 120 6.90 10.73 -7.70
CA PHE A 120 6.56 9.34 -7.46
C PHE A 120 6.46 9.01 -5.96
N PHE A 121 7.45 9.40 -5.18
CA PHE A 121 7.46 9.11 -3.74
C PHE A 121 6.43 9.97 -2.98
N LYS A 122 6.22 11.21 -3.39
CA LYS A 122 5.12 12.05 -2.87
C LYS A 122 3.77 11.41 -3.15
N GLY A 123 3.55 10.89 -4.36
CA GLY A 123 2.35 10.13 -4.71
C GLY A 123 2.14 8.91 -3.83
N MET A 124 3.19 8.14 -3.53
CA MET A 124 3.12 7.00 -2.60
C MET A 124 2.75 7.44 -1.17
N TYR A 125 3.28 8.55 -0.70
CA TYR A 125 2.95 9.12 0.60
C TYR A 125 1.48 9.54 0.66
N GLU A 126 1.02 10.33 -0.30
CA GLU A 126 -0.37 10.80 -0.37
C GLU A 126 -1.37 9.64 -0.48
N PHE A 127 -1.01 8.59 -1.23
CA PHE A 127 -1.80 7.36 -1.29
C PHE A 127 -1.96 6.71 0.09
N LYS A 128 -0.88 6.63 0.88
CA LYS A 128 -0.93 6.10 2.26
C LYS A 128 -1.73 6.97 3.21
N GLN A 129 -1.79 8.28 2.96
CA GLN A 129 -2.65 9.20 3.70
C GLN A 129 -4.11 9.16 3.23
N GLN A 130 -4.45 8.30 2.27
CA GLN A 130 -5.76 8.20 1.61
C GLN A 130 -6.15 9.49 0.83
N ASN A 131 -5.20 10.36 0.54
CA ASN A 131 -5.38 11.55 -0.28
C ASN A 131 -5.30 11.18 -1.78
N PHE A 132 -6.21 10.33 -2.25
CA PHE A 132 -6.15 9.72 -3.59
C PHE A 132 -6.09 10.73 -4.74
N ASN A 133 -6.78 11.87 -4.62
CA ASN A 133 -6.76 12.92 -5.64
C ASN A 133 -5.39 13.59 -5.79
N THR A 134 -4.72 13.85 -4.66
CA THR A 134 -3.36 14.39 -4.66
C THR A 134 -2.37 13.34 -5.16
N ALA A 135 -2.52 12.09 -4.71
CA ALA A 135 -1.66 10.98 -5.13
C ALA A 135 -1.69 10.77 -6.64
N ILE A 136 -2.88 10.74 -7.27
CA ILE A 136 -2.99 10.58 -8.72
C ILE A 136 -2.41 11.77 -9.49
N THR A 137 -2.54 12.98 -8.95
CA THR A 137 -1.92 14.18 -9.54
C THR A 137 -0.39 14.06 -9.53
N CYS A 138 0.18 13.64 -8.41
CA CYS A 138 1.61 13.39 -8.28
C CYS A 138 2.08 12.30 -9.26
N TYR A 139 1.36 11.18 -9.35
CA TYR A 139 1.71 10.11 -10.28
C TYR A 139 1.60 10.54 -11.74
N LYS A 140 0.62 11.34 -12.13
CA LYS A 140 0.53 11.88 -13.50
C LYS A 140 1.68 12.83 -13.86
N ILE A 141 2.21 13.57 -12.89
CA ILE A 141 3.39 14.40 -13.11
C ILE A 141 4.64 13.51 -13.26
N ALA A 142 4.77 12.48 -12.40
CA ALA A 142 5.86 11.52 -12.49
C ALA A 142 5.83 10.73 -13.81
N GLU A 143 4.64 10.33 -14.29
CA GLU A 143 4.46 9.61 -15.55
C GLU A 143 5.07 10.34 -16.76
N LYS A 144 4.91 11.67 -16.81
CA LYS A 144 5.51 12.50 -17.88
C LYS A 144 7.05 12.46 -17.90
N LYS A 145 7.65 12.06 -16.78
CA LYS A 145 9.11 11.98 -16.60
C LYS A 145 9.63 10.54 -16.62
N LEU A 146 8.76 9.56 -16.82
CA LEU A 146 9.09 8.14 -16.81
C LEU A 146 10.09 7.77 -17.93
N ALA A 147 10.16 8.56 -19.00
CA ALA A 147 11.13 8.39 -20.08
C ALA A 147 12.60 8.54 -19.63
N PHE A 148 12.85 9.26 -18.52
CA PHE A 148 14.20 9.40 -17.95
C PHE A 148 14.59 8.21 -17.05
N VAL A 149 13.67 7.30 -16.75
CA VAL A 149 13.92 6.07 -15.98
C VAL A 149 14.37 4.98 -16.93
N ASN A 150 15.60 4.48 -16.75
CA ASN A 150 16.18 3.46 -17.64
C ASN A 150 15.82 2.02 -17.24
N SER A 151 15.41 1.78 -16.01
CA SER A 151 15.07 0.45 -15.48
C SER A 151 13.63 0.06 -15.82
N GLU A 152 13.44 -0.98 -16.62
CA GLU A 152 12.10 -1.52 -16.92
C GLU A 152 11.41 -2.06 -15.67
N GLU A 153 12.16 -2.64 -14.73
CA GLU A 153 11.62 -3.08 -13.44
C GLU A 153 11.07 -1.91 -12.61
N GLU A 154 11.73 -0.77 -12.68
CA GLU A 154 11.27 0.44 -11.97
C GLU A 154 10.03 1.05 -12.63
N LYS A 155 9.98 1.08 -13.97
CA LYS A 155 8.78 1.46 -14.71
C LYS A 155 7.60 0.54 -14.35
N ALA A 156 7.84 -0.76 -14.24
CA ALA A 156 6.83 -1.72 -13.83
C ALA A 156 6.33 -1.46 -12.39
N GLU A 157 7.22 -1.08 -11.46
CA GLU A 157 6.80 -0.67 -10.11
C GLU A 157 5.93 0.58 -10.14
N PHE A 158 6.26 1.55 -10.97
CA PHE A 158 5.45 2.73 -11.18
C PHE A 158 4.06 2.37 -11.73
N TYR A 159 3.97 1.52 -12.75
CA TYR A 159 2.70 1.05 -13.30
C TYR A 159 1.88 0.26 -12.25
N TYR A 160 2.53 -0.57 -11.46
CA TYR A 160 1.87 -1.26 -10.35
C TYR A 160 1.26 -0.24 -9.36
N LYS A 161 1.98 0.82 -8.98
CA LYS A 161 1.44 1.86 -8.09
C LYS A 161 0.30 2.67 -8.72
N LEU A 162 0.35 2.91 -10.03
CA LEU A 162 -0.79 3.46 -10.76
C LEU A 162 -1.99 2.50 -10.73
N SER A 163 -1.77 1.20 -10.89
CA SER A 163 -2.86 0.22 -10.86
C SER A 163 -3.56 0.19 -9.50
N GLU A 164 -2.82 0.28 -8.39
CA GLU A 164 -3.37 0.33 -7.04
C GLU A 164 -4.30 1.55 -6.85
N ILE A 165 -3.85 2.74 -7.25
CA ILE A 165 -4.68 3.94 -7.06
C ILE A 165 -5.93 3.92 -7.94
N TYR A 166 -5.85 3.46 -9.20
CA TYR A 166 -7.01 3.34 -10.05
C TYR A 166 -7.99 2.27 -9.58
N TYR A 167 -7.50 1.20 -8.93
CA TYR A 167 -8.34 0.22 -8.24
C TYR A 167 -9.13 0.86 -7.10
N HIS A 168 -8.48 1.65 -6.24
CA HIS A 168 -9.16 2.37 -5.16
C HIS A 168 -10.18 3.40 -5.66
N LEU A 169 -9.92 4.01 -6.81
CA LEU A 169 -10.86 4.93 -7.47
C LEU A 169 -11.97 4.21 -8.27
N LYS A 170 -12.04 2.86 -8.20
CA LYS A 170 -13.00 2.02 -8.94
C LYS A 170 -12.94 2.23 -10.46
N GLN A 171 -11.78 2.65 -10.97
CA GLN A 171 -11.51 2.74 -12.41
C GLN A 171 -10.89 1.44 -12.92
N ASN A 172 -11.67 0.38 -12.85
CA ASN A 172 -11.21 -1.00 -13.01
C ASN A 172 -10.50 -1.25 -14.35
N TYR A 173 -10.97 -0.64 -15.45
CA TYR A 173 -10.35 -0.78 -16.77
C TYR A 173 -8.93 -0.23 -16.83
N ILE A 174 -8.73 0.97 -16.27
CA ILE A 174 -7.43 1.63 -16.24
C ILE A 174 -6.49 0.89 -15.28
N SER A 175 -7.02 0.51 -14.11
CA SER A 175 -6.29 -0.28 -13.13
C SER A 175 -5.77 -1.60 -13.73
N MET A 176 -6.62 -2.36 -14.41
CA MET A 176 -6.24 -3.61 -15.05
C MET A 176 -5.15 -3.42 -16.11
N ASN A 177 -5.25 -2.36 -16.92
CA ASN A 177 -4.24 -2.07 -17.94
C ASN A 177 -2.85 -1.86 -17.33
N TYR A 178 -2.75 -0.98 -16.34
CA TYR A 178 -1.48 -0.75 -15.66
C TYR A 178 -0.98 -1.98 -14.88
N ALA A 179 -1.88 -2.73 -14.24
CA ALA A 179 -1.50 -3.97 -13.55
C ALA A 179 -0.94 -5.02 -14.52
N THR A 180 -1.51 -5.13 -15.74
CA THR A 180 -1.03 -6.05 -16.77
C THR A 180 0.34 -5.60 -17.30
N MET A 181 0.54 -4.32 -17.58
CA MET A 181 1.85 -3.79 -18.00
C MET A 181 2.94 -4.10 -16.96
N ALA A 182 2.65 -3.92 -15.67
CA ALA A 182 3.57 -4.26 -14.61
C ALA A 182 3.83 -5.77 -14.53
N LEU A 183 2.77 -6.58 -14.63
CA LEU A 183 2.83 -8.03 -14.57
C LEU A 183 3.70 -8.62 -15.67
N ASP A 184 3.59 -8.14 -16.90
CA ASP A 184 4.36 -8.64 -18.04
C ASP A 184 5.87 -8.46 -17.80
N THR A 185 6.27 -7.32 -17.24
CA THR A 185 7.68 -7.09 -16.87
C THR A 185 8.11 -7.98 -15.69
N PHE A 186 7.29 -8.07 -14.62
CA PHE A 186 7.68 -8.86 -13.46
C PHE A 186 7.76 -10.36 -13.75
N LYS A 187 6.92 -10.89 -14.64
CA LYS A 187 7.01 -12.28 -15.11
C LYS A 187 8.31 -12.63 -15.83
N ALA A 188 8.93 -11.66 -16.47
CA ALA A 188 10.21 -11.86 -17.16
C ALA A 188 11.39 -12.03 -16.19
N HIS A 189 11.20 -11.77 -14.89
CA HIS A 189 12.25 -11.76 -13.87
C HIS A 189 11.89 -12.66 -12.68
N GLU A 190 12.53 -13.83 -12.57
CA GLU A 190 12.25 -14.80 -11.48
C GLU A 190 12.43 -14.22 -10.07
N THR A 191 13.31 -13.24 -9.90
CA THR A 191 13.56 -12.57 -8.62
C THR A 191 12.43 -11.63 -8.18
N LEU A 192 11.44 -11.37 -9.04
CA LEU A 192 10.33 -10.44 -8.80
C LEU A 192 8.98 -11.16 -8.60
N THR A 193 9.00 -12.45 -8.27
CA THR A 193 7.80 -13.28 -8.07
C THR A 193 6.80 -12.69 -7.08
N GLU A 194 7.25 -12.06 -5.99
CA GLU A 194 6.33 -11.40 -5.06
C GLU A 194 5.57 -10.24 -5.71
N LYS A 195 6.26 -9.44 -6.54
CA LYS A 195 5.63 -8.33 -7.28
C LYS A 195 4.64 -8.84 -8.34
N GLU A 196 4.94 -9.96 -8.97
CA GLU A 196 4.02 -10.67 -9.86
C GLU A 196 2.72 -11.02 -9.11
N VAL A 197 2.83 -11.59 -7.90
CA VAL A 197 1.67 -11.95 -7.07
C VAL A 197 0.83 -10.73 -6.68
N TYR A 198 1.45 -9.61 -6.33
CA TYR A 198 0.70 -8.38 -6.05
C TYR A 198 -0.07 -7.86 -7.27
N CYS A 199 0.48 -7.97 -8.48
CA CYS A 199 -0.25 -7.65 -9.70
C CYS A 199 -1.46 -8.57 -9.90
N TYR A 200 -1.33 -9.87 -9.67
CA TYR A 200 -2.47 -10.79 -9.70
C TYR A 200 -3.57 -10.40 -8.71
N PHE A 201 -3.22 -9.94 -7.51
CA PHE A 201 -4.23 -9.49 -6.54
C PHE A 201 -5.01 -8.27 -7.03
N VAL A 202 -4.33 -7.28 -7.63
CA VAL A 202 -5.00 -6.12 -8.21
C VAL A 202 -5.90 -6.52 -9.37
N ILE A 203 -5.42 -7.38 -10.28
CA ILE A 203 -6.20 -7.87 -11.42
C ILE A 203 -7.44 -8.63 -10.93
N ALA A 204 -7.28 -9.57 -9.99
CA ALA A 204 -8.37 -10.32 -9.43
C ALA A 204 -9.38 -9.44 -8.69
N GLY A 205 -8.92 -8.44 -7.94
CA GLY A 205 -9.79 -7.45 -7.30
C GLY A 205 -10.66 -6.71 -8.32
N ASN A 206 -10.07 -6.24 -9.43
CA ASN A 206 -10.83 -5.61 -10.52
C ASN A 206 -11.81 -6.58 -11.21
N GLN A 207 -11.42 -7.85 -11.34
CA GLN A 207 -12.32 -8.88 -11.89
C GLN A 207 -13.51 -9.15 -10.95
N VAL A 208 -13.29 -9.17 -9.63
CA VAL A 208 -14.37 -9.27 -8.63
C VAL A 208 -15.28 -8.04 -8.72
N ASP A 209 -14.74 -6.84 -8.70
CA ASP A 209 -15.50 -5.58 -8.80
C ASP A 209 -16.36 -5.50 -10.10
N THR A 210 -15.94 -6.19 -11.15
CA THR A 210 -16.68 -6.30 -12.42
C THR A 210 -17.49 -7.59 -12.57
N MET A 211 -17.72 -8.31 -11.45
CA MET A 211 -18.49 -9.57 -11.36
C MET A 211 -17.94 -10.72 -12.22
N LYS A 212 -16.68 -10.65 -12.63
CA LYS A 212 -15.99 -11.72 -13.38
C LYS A 212 -15.36 -12.73 -12.42
N TYR A 213 -16.17 -13.30 -11.53
CA TYR A 213 -15.68 -14.13 -10.42
C TYR A 213 -14.92 -15.38 -10.88
N LYS A 214 -15.29 -15.99 -12.01
CA LYS A 214 -14.57 -17.16 -12.53
C LYS A 214 -13.17 -16.79 -13.02
N ASP A 215 -13.02 -15.65 -13.70
CA ASP A 215 -11.73 -15.15 -14.14
C ASP A 215 -10.85 -14.79 -12.91
N ALA A 216 -11.46 -14.15 -11.90
CA ALA A 216 -10.79 -13.84 -10.63
C ALA A 216 -10.28 -15.11 -9.92
N LEU A 217 -11.08 -16.16 -9.91
CA LEU A 217 -10.69 -17.43 -9.31
C LEU A 217 -9.46 -18.03 -9.98
N GLU A 218 -9.40 -18.04 -11.32
CA GLU A 218 -8.23 -18.55 -12.05
C GLU A 218 -6.99 -17.68 -11.82
N THR A 219 -7.16 -16.35 -11.82
CA THR A 219 -6.08 -15.40 -11.50
C THR A 219 -5.52 -15.63 -10.08
N LEU A 220 -6.40 -15.83 -9.09
CA LEU A 220 -6.00 -16.07 -7.71
C LEU A 220 -5.37 -17.44 -7.49
N LYS A 221 -5.80 -18.49 -8.21
CA LYS A 221 -5.13 -19.80 -8.21
C LYS A 221 -3.70 -19.69 -8.75
N ALA A 222 -3.50 -18.93 -9.82
CA ALA A 222 -2.17 -18.64 -10.34
C ALA A 222 -1.30 -17.90 -9.29
N ALA A 223 -1.87 -16.88 -8.64
CA ALA A 223 -1.22 -16.16 -7.54
C ALA A 223 -0.81 -17.12 -6.41
N LEU A 224 -1.72 -17.96 -5.92
CA LEU A 224 -1.42 -18.93 -4.86
C LEU A 224 -0.30 -19.91 -5.26
N ASN A 225 -0.27 -20.37 -6.50
CA ASN A 225 0.82 -21.25 -6.96
C ASN A 225 2.17 -20.54 -6.94
N LYS A 226 2.20 -19.27 -7.29
CA LYS A 226 3.43 -18.45 -7.23
C LYS A 226 3.90 -18.18 -5.80
N THR A 227 3.00 -18.00 -4.84
CA THR A 227 3.41 -17.81 -3.44
C THR A 227 4.16 -19.00 -2.86
N LYS A 228 3.92 -20.23 -3.36
CA LYS A 228 4.64 -21.43 -2.91
C LYS A 228 6.13 -21.42 -3.25
N THR A 229 6.55 -20.61 -4.20
CA THR A 229 7.96 -20.45 -4.59
C THR A 229 8.64 -19.28 -3.87
N THR A 230 7.90 -18.54 -3.04
CA THR A 230 8.42 -17.45 -2.21
C THR A 230 8.54 -17.90 -0.76
N ASN A 231 9.43 -17.26 0.00
CA ASN A 231 9.52 -17.46 1.44
C ASN A 231 8.61 -16.50 2.23
N ASN A 232 7.68 -15.82 1.53
CA ASN A 232 6.81 -14.81 2.11
C ASN A 232 5.48 -15.43 2.58
N ILE A 233 5.44 -15.83 3.84
CA ILE A 233 4.27 -16.46 4.44
C ILE A 233 3.05 -15.52 4.51
N HIS A 234 3.28 -14.21 4.66
CA HIS A 234 2.19 -13.22 4.60
C HIS A 234 1.55 -13.15 3.20
N LEU A 235 2.35 -13.29 2.16
CA LEU A 235 1.85 -13.30 0.79
C LEU A 235 1.01 -14.56 0.52
N LEU A 236 1.43 -15.72 1.07
CA LEU A 236 0.66 -16.97 1.05
C LEU A 236 -0.70 -16.80 1.77
N ALA A 237 -0.69 -16.20 2.97
CA ALA A 237 -1.92 -15.92 3.72
C ALA A 237 -2.86 -15.00 2.94
N SER A 238 -2.32 -13.95 2.31
CA SER A 238 -3.10 -13.03 1.48
C SER A 238 -3.70 -13.72 0.25
N ALA A 239 -2.97 -14.63 -0.38
CA ALA A 239 -3.49 -15.42 -1.50
C ALA A 239 -4.65 -16.31 -1.07
N HIS A 240 -4.54 -16.99 0.07
CA HIS A 240 -5.63 -17.76 0.65
C HIS A 240 -6.84 -16.88 1.00
N PHE A 241 -6.62 -15.73 1.63
CA PHE A 241 -7.70 -14.79 1.96
C PHE A 241 -8.47 -14.32 0.71
N ASN A 242 -7.75 -13.89 -0.33
CA ASN A 242 -8.37 -13.42 -1.56
C ASN A 242 -9.13 -14.53 -2.30
N LEU A 243 -8.60 -15.77 -2.30
CA LEU A 243 -9.30 -16.94 -2.83
C LEU A 243 -10.59 -17.22 -2.05
N GLY A 244 -10.54 -17.18 -0.73
CA GLY A 244 -11.71 -17.36 0.11
C GLY A 244 -12.80 -16.32 -0.19
N ASN A 245 -12.42 -15.04 -0.35
CA ASN A 245 -13.37 -14.00 -0.76
C ASN A 245 -13.96 -14.25 -2.15
N CYS A 246 -13.14 -14.70 -3.11
CA CYS A 246 -13.65 -15.01 -4.44
C CYS A 246 -14.66 -16.18 -4.42
N TYR A 247 -14.39 -17.23 -3.64
CA TYR A 247 -15.34 -18.31 -3.41
C TYR A 247 -16.62 -17.84 -2.71
N PHE A 248 -16.53 -16.87 -1.78
CA PHE A 248 -17.72 -16.27 -1.14
C PHE A 248 -18.66 -15.65 -2.18
N TYR A 249 -18.14 -14.83 -3.10
CA TYR A 249 -18.94 -14.23 -4.17
C TYR A 249 -19.48 -15.24 -5.18
N LEU A 250 -18.88 -16.42 -5.28
CA LEU A 250 -19.39 -17.55 -6.05
C LEU A 250 -20.43 -18.38 -5.29
N ASN A 251 -20.79 -18.02 -4.04
CA ASN A 251 -21.63 -18.78 -3.11
C ASN A 251 -21.07 -20.19 -2.79
N GLN A 252 -19.76 -20.38 -2.96
CA GLN A 252 -19.04 -21.61 -2.58
C GLN A 252 -18.51 -21.45 -1.16
N PHE A 253 -19.42 -21.48 -0.19
CA PHE A 253 -19.13 -21.10 1.19
C PHE A 253 -18.19 -22.07 1.90
N SER A 254 -18.23 -23.36 1.59
CA SER A 254 -17.33 -24.37 2.17
C SER A 254 -15.88 -24.12 1.76
N GLU A 255 -15.62 -23.87 0.49
CA GLU A 255 -14.30 -23.54 -0.05
C GLU A 255 -13.83 -22.18 0.47
N SER A 256 -14.75 -21.21 0.58
CA SER A 256 -14.48 -19.90 1.19
C SER A 256 -13.99 -20.06 2.62
N TYR A 257 -14.71 -20.80 3.45
CA TYR A 257 -14.35 -21.07 4.84
C TYR A 257 -12.96 -21.71 4.95
N GLU A 258 -12.72 -22.79 4.19
CA GLU A 258 -11.44 -23.50 4.20
C GLU A 258 -10.25 -22.56 3.89
N HIS A 259 -10.38 -21.75 2.83
CA HIS A 259 -9.32 -20.86 2.41
C HIS A 259 -9.08 -19.72 3.41
N ILE A 260 -10.14 -19.09 3.94
CA ILE A 260 -9.98 -18.01 4.93
C ILE A 260 -9.45 -18.57 6.26
N GLN A 261 -9.83 -19.78 6.65
CA GLN A 261 -9.30 -20.44 7.84
C GLN A 261 -7.77 -20.68 7.72
N LYS A 262 -7.29 -21.13 6.54
CA LYS A 262 -5.85 -21.26 6.28
C LYS A 262 -5.13 -19.91 6.39
N SER A 263 -5.73 -18.86 5.86
CA SER A 263 -5.20 -17.49 5.99
C SER A 263 -5.15 -17.04 7.45
N LEU A 264 -6.24 -17.25 8.20
CA LEU A 264 -6.33 -16.87 9.62
C LEU A 264 -5.30 -17.59 10.48
N ALA A 265 -5.04 -18.88 10.22
CA ALA A 265 -4.03 -19.65 10.94
C ALA A 265 -2.65 -18.97 10.83
N ILE A 266 -2.24 -18.59 9.62
CA ILE A 266 -0.98 -17.91 9.37
C ILE A 266 -0.99 -16.51 10.02
N PHE A 267 -2.06 -15.73 9.86
CA PHE A 267 -2.15 -14.40 10.47
C PHE A 267 -2.09 -14.44 12.00
N LYS A 268 -2.60 -15.50 12.64
CA LYS A 268 -2.49 -15.70 14.10
C LYS A 268 -1.05 -16.01 14.51
N GLU A 269 -0.36 -16.90 13.81
CA GLU A 269 1.04 -17.25 14.07
C GLU A 269 1.96 -16.03 13.96
N GLU A 270 1.78 -15.26 12.89
CA GLU A 270 2.56 -14.05 12.61
C GLU A 270 2.12 -12.81 13.43
N LYS A 271 1.10 -12.91 14.27
CA LYS A 271 0.49 -11.78 15.00
C LYS A 271 0.13 -10.61 14.09
N SER A 272 -0.33 -10.93 12.90
CA SER A 272 -0.67 -9.95 11.87
C SER A 272 -1.91 -9.13 12.24
N ALA A 273 -1.91 -7.86 11.85
CA ALA A 273 -3.09 -6.98 11.96
C ALA A 273 -4.28 -7.47 11.12
N TYR A 274 -4.07 -8.34 10.14
CA TYR A 274 -5.14 -8.88 9.28
C TYR A 274 -6.00 -9.96 9.95
N GLN A 275 -5.73 -10.35 11.21
CA GLN A 275 -6.55 -11.32 11.93
C GLN A 275 -8.01 -10.89 12.05
N ALA A 276 -8.27 -9.62 12.40
CA ALA A 276 -9.61 -9.09 12.56
C ALA A 276 -10.42 -9.19 11.25
N LYS A 277 -9.79 -8.85 10.14
CA LYS A 277 -10.37 -8.95 8.80
C LYS A 277 -10.72 -10.39 8.41
N ALA A 278 -9.83 -11.34 8.71
CA ALA A 278 -10.09 -12.75 8.42
C ALA A 278 -11.21 -13.33 9.31
N LEU A 279 -11.26 -12.94 10.58
CA LEU A 279 -12.34 -13.34 11.50
C LEU A 279 -13.71 -12.76 11.08
N PHE A 280 -13.74 -11.50 10.65
CA PHE A 280 -14.94 -10.90 10.07
C PHE A 280 -15.44 -11.70 8.86
N GLN A 281 -14.57 -12.04 7.93
CA GLN A 281 -14.97 -12.78 6.74
C GLN A 281 -15.43 -14.22 7.06
N LEU A 282 -14.77 -14.91 8.01
CA LEU A 282 -15.24 -16.22 8.47
C LEU A 282 -16.62 -16.16 9.12
N MET A 283 -16.84 -15.18 10.02
CA MET A 283 -18.15 -14.92 10.59
C MET A 283 -19.21 -14.74 9.51
N TYR A 284 -18.88 -13.97 8.48
CA TYR A 284 -19.79 -13.69 7.38
C TYR A 284 -20.13 -14.97 6.59
N VAL A 285 -19.14 -15.82 6.31
CA VAL A 285 -19.35 -17.13 5.67
C VAL A 285 -20.26 -18.00 6.52
N CYS A 286 -20.03 -18.10 7.85
CA CYS A 286 -20.87 -18.90 8.75
C CYS A 286 -22.34 -18.41 8.75
N LEU A 287 -22.54 -17.08 8.77
CA LEU A 287 -23.89 -16.49 8.69
C LEU A 287 -24.61 -16.82 7.38
N LYS A 288 -23.88 -16.94 6.26
CA LYS A 288 -24.45 -17.37 4.98
C LYS A 288 -24.79 -18.87 4.94
N GLN A 289 -24.22 -19.66 5.83
CA GLN A 289 -24.51 -21.08 6.01
C GLN A 289 -25.48 -21.35 7.17
N ASP A 290 -26.05 -20.32 7.79
CA ASP A 290 -26.92 -20.38 8.95
C ASP A 290 -26.25 -21.03 10.19
N ASP A 291 -24.90 -21.06 10.24
CA ASP A 291 -24.13 -21.52 11.40
C ASP A 291 -23.92 -20.35 12.40
N TYR A 292 -24.99 -20.06 13.14
CA TYR A 292 -24.98 -18.97 14.12
C TYR A 292 -24.11 -19.25 15.34
N VAL A 293 -23.84 -20.53 15.65
CA VAL A 293 -23.01 -20.92 16.81
C VAL A 293 -21.56 -20.56 16.55
N GLU A 294 -21.02 -21.00 15.42
CA GLU A 294 -19.66 -20.66 15.04
C GLU A 294 -19.52 -19.17 14.70
N ALA A 295 -20.54 -18.55 14.10
CA ALA A 295 -20.55 -17.12 13.84
C ALA A 295 -20.38 -16.28 15.12
N LEU A 296 -21.05 -16.64 16.23
CA LEU A 296 -20.88 -15.98 17.52
C LEU A 296 -19.50 -16.20 18.12
N ASN A 297 -18.96 -17.40 18.03
CA ASN A 297 -17.57 -17.68 18.47
C ASN A 297 -16.55 -16.82 17.70
N LEU A 298 -16.70 -16.73 16.38
CA LEU A 298 -15.86 -15.89 15.52
C LEU A 298 -16.03 -14.38 15.80
N TYR A 299 -17.25 -13.94 16.12
CA TYR A 299 -17.53 -12.58 16.56
C TYR A 299 -16.72 -12.20 17.80
N GLU A 300 -16.75 -13.03 18.85
CA GLU A 300 -16.01 -12.75 20.08
C GLU A 300 -14.49 -12.68 19.85
N GLN A 301 -13.97 -13.61 19.06
CA GLN A 301 -12.56 -13.58 18.66
C GLN A 301 -12.23 -12.33 17.85
N GLY A 302 -13.09 -11.94 16.91
CA GLY A 302 -12.94 -10.77 16.06
C GLY A 302 -12.93 -9.46 16.85
N ILE A 303 -13.88 -9.29 17.76
CA ILE A 303 -13.94 -8.11 18.65
C ILE A 303 -12.68 -8.00 19.52
N LYS A 304 -12.22 -9.13 20.09
CA LYS A 304 -10.99 -9.16 20.89
C LYS A 304 -9.78 -8.76 20.03
N SER A 305 -9.65 -9.33 18.83
CA SER A 305 -8.55 -9.05 17.91
C SER A 305 -8.55 -7.58 17.47
N SER A 306 -9.70 -7.03 17.06
CA SER A 306 -9.85 -5.64 16.62
C SER A 306 -9.45 -4.65 17.73
N ARG A 307 -9.84 -4.90 18.96
CA ARG A 307 -9.50 -4.03 20.10
C ARG A 307 -8.01 -4.03 20.43
N VAL A 308 -7.33 -5.17 20.32
CA VAL A 308 -5.90 -5.28 20.59
C VAL A 308 -5.08 -4.39 19.65
N ILE A 309 -5.48 -4.27 18.39
CA ILE A 309 -4.78 -3.47 17.37
C ILE A 309 -5.43 -2.11 17.10
N ASN A 310 -6.48 -1.76 17.87
CA ASN A 310 -7.26 -0.55 17.70
C ASN A 310 -7.90 -0.40 16.29
N ASP A 311 -8.36 -1.52 15.73
CA ASP A 311 -9.04 -1.60 14.43
C ASP A 311 -10.55 -1.39 14.59
N LYS A 312 -10.93 -0.14 14.79
CA LYS A 312 -12.34 0.23 14.99
C LYS A 312 -13.24 -0.07 13.78
N PRO A 313 -12.81 0.10 12.53
CA PRO A 313 -13.63 -0.29 11.38
C PRO A 313 -14.11 -1.74 11.41
N HIS A 314 -13.23 -2.72 11.60
CA HIS A 314 -13.63 -4.13 11.65
C HIS A 314 -14.44 -4.45 12.90
N GLU A 315 -14.20 -3.79 14.06
CA GLU A 315 -15.07 -3.91 15.22
C GLU A 315 -16.52 -3.51 14.88
N ILE A 316 -16.69 -2.41 14.15
CA ILE A 316 -18.01 -1.92 13.70
C ILE A 316 -18.66 -2.87 12.69
N GLN A 317 -17.91 -3.36 11.72
CA GLN A 317 -18.42 -4.31 10.72
C GLN A 317 -18.89 -5.62 11.37
N LEU A 318 -18.14 -6.15 12.35
CA LEU A 318 -18.56 -7.32 13.14
C LEU A 318 -19.88 -7.06 13.89
N ASN A 319 -20.03 -5.86 14.49
CA ASN A 319 -21.27 -5.48 15.17
C ASN A 319 -22.46 -5.38 14.20
N ILE A 320 -22.24 -4.87 12.98
CA ILE A 320 -23.28 -4.83 11.95
C ILE A 320 -23.75 -6.24 11.63
N LEU A 321 -22.84 -7.18 11.34
CA LEU A 321 -23.22 -8.56 11.04
C LEU A 321 -24.02 -9.20 12.19
N LYS A 322 -23.53 -9.04 13.43
CA LYS A 322 -24.25 -9.58 14.60
C LYS A 322 -25.65 -9.00 14.73
N LYS A 323 -25.79 -7.68 14.61
CA LYS A 323 -27.10 -7.00 14.72
C LYS A 323 -28.07 -7.40 13.62
N ILE A 324 -27.60 -7.59 12.38
CA ILE A 324 -28.45 -7.97 11.24
C ILE A 324 -28.92 -9.42 11.36
N TYR A 325 -27.97 -10.33 11.52
CA TYR A 325 -28.23 -11.76 11.37
C TYR A 325 -28.67 -12.46 12.66
N ILE A 326 -28.28 -11.91 13.84
CA ILE A 326 -28.49 -12.59 15.13
C ILE A 326 -29.43 -11.79 16.02
N ASP A 327 -29.12 -10.51 16.31
CA ASP A 327 -29.90 -9.69 17.24
C ASP A 327 -31.15 -9.06 16.59
N HIS A 328 -31.16 -8.96 15.25
CA HIS A 328 -32.20 -8.25 14.47
C HIS A 328 -32.45 -6.81 14.94
N GLY A 329 -31.36 -6.13 15.34
CA GLY A 329 -31.36 -4.79 15.90
C GLY A 329 -31.03 -3.68 14.90
N SER A 330 -31.16 -2.43 15.35
CA SER A 330 -30.78 -1.26 14.53
C SER A 330 -29.26 -1.16 14.34
N THR A 331 -28.83 -0.88 13.11
CA THR A 331 -27.43 -0.69 12.71
C THR A 331 -27.11 0.77 12.36
N GLU A 332 -27.97 1.70 12.74
CA GLU A 332 -27.83 3.10 12.30
C GLU A 332 -26.56 3.77 12.83
N GLU A 333 -26.18 3.52 14.09
CA GLU A 333 -24.97 4.09 14.69
C GLU A 333 -23.71 3.56 14.02
N GLU A 334 -23.66 2.27 13.71
CA GLU A 334 -22.54 1.62 13.02
C GLU A 334 -22.37 2.19 11.61
N PHE A 335 -23.44 2.28 10.85
CA PHE A 335 -23.37 2.88 9.50
C PHE A 335 -23.00 4.37 9.54
N LYS A 336 -23.48 5.16 10.52
CA LYS A 336 -23.03 6.55 10.72
C LYS A 336 -21.52 6.62 10.99
N TYR A 337 -20.99 5.69 11.77
CA TYR A 337 -19.53 5.62 11.97
C TYR A 337 -18.80 5.37 10.67
N LEU A 338 -19.19 4.38 9.85
CA LEU A 338 -18.58 4.11 8.56
C LEU A 338 -18.69 5.31 7.60
N GLU A 339 -19.85 6.00 7.56
CA GLU A 339 -20.04 7.25 6.81
C GLU A 339 -19.04 8.34 7.25
N SER A 340 -18.82 8.51 8.57
CA SER A 340 -17.88 9.49 9.12
C SER A 340 -16.44 9.23 8.74
N LYS A 341 -16.11 7.97 8.38
CA LYS A 341 -14.79 7.52 7.94
C LYS A 341 -14.66 7.44 6.42
N GLY A 342 -15.72 7.75 5.67
CA GLY A 342 -15.74 7.66 4.22
C GLY A 342 -15.69 6.23 3.68
N LEU A 343 -16.03 5.23 4.48
CA LEU A 343 -16.01 3.80 4.13
C LEU A 343 -17.27 3.42 3.34
N TYR A 344 -17.56 4.15 2.27
CA TYR A 344 -18.76 3.94 1.46
C TYR A 344 -18.79 2.61 0.70
N PRO A 345 -17.66 2.01 0.24
CA PRO A 345 -17.69 0.67 -0.33
C PRO A 345 -18.20 -0.38 0.65
N ASP A 346 -17.75 -0.33 1.91
CA ASP A 346 -18.21 -1.25 2.97
C ASP A 346 -19.71 -1.05 3.28
N ILE A 347 -20.17 0.21 3.31
CA ILE A 347 -21.60 0.52 3.51
C ILE A 347 -22.43 -0.05 2.36
N GLU A 348 -22.00 0.13 1.13
CA GLU A 348 -22.70 -0.37 -0.07
C GLU A 348 -22.87 -1.89 0.01
N GLU A 349 -21.78 -2.63 0.24
CA GLU A 349 -21.77 -4.09 0.31
C GLU A 349 -22.62 -4.61 1.47
N MET A 350 -22.38 -4.11 2.68
CA MET A 350 -23.06 -4.61 3.88
C MET A 350 -24.54 -4.22 3.92
N ALA A 351 -24.91 -3.02 3.44
CA ALA A 351 -26.31 -2.60 3.41
C ALA A 351 -27.10 -3.35 2.34
N LEU A 352 -26.49 -3.65 1.18
CA LEU A 352 -27.12 -4.46 0.14
C LEU A 352 -27.42 -5.88 0.64
N ASP A 353 -26.40 -6.52 1.25
CA ASP A 353 -26.55 -7.87 1.79
C ASP A 353 -27.57 -7.95 2.93
N ALA A 354 -27.56 -6.96 3.84
CA ALA A 354 -28.54 -6.85 4.90
C ALA A 354 -29.98 -6.66 4.36
N ALA A 355 -30.14 -5.86 3.31
CA ALA A 355 -31.42 -5.65 2.66
C ALA A 355 -31.97 -6.96 2.07
N GLU A 356 -31.11 -7.75 1.40
CA GLU A 356 -31.49 -9.06 0.90
C GLU A 356 -31.87 -10.04 2.00
N HIS A 357 -31.12 -10.05 3.11
CA HIS A 357 -31.43 -10.88 4.26
C HIS A 357 -32.80 -10.50 4.85
N TYR A 358 -33.07 -9.21 5.12
CA TYR A 358 -34.34 -8.76 5.69
C TYR A 358 -35.50 -8.98 4.73
N ASN A 359 -35.30 -8.88 3.42
CA ASN A 359 -36.31 -9.25 2.43
C ASN A 359 -36.69 -10.74 2.53
N LYS A 360 -35.69 -11.64 2.68
CA LYS A 360 -35.93 -13.09 2.84
C LYS A 360 -36.74 -13.44 4.08
N ILE A 361 -36.51 -12.74 5.20
CA ILE A 361 -37.24 -12.98 6.46
C ILE A 361 -38.51 -12.14 6.61
N GLY A 362 -38.93 -11.43 5.55
CA GLY A 362 -40.17 -10.69 5.49
C GLY A 362 -40.20 -9.33 6.17
N LYS A 363 -39.03 -8.79 6.59
CA LYS A 363 -38.87 -7.43 7.14
C LYS A 363 -38.71 -6.42 6.03
N LEU A 364 -39.81 -6.13 5.31
CA LEU A 364 -39.78 -5.37 4.08
C LEU A 364 -39.43 -3.89 4.27
N GLU A 365 -39.87 -3.26 5.34
CA GLU A 365 -39.59 -1.84 5.59
C GLU A 365 -38.08 -1.62 5.83
N GLU A 366 -37.49 -2.41 6.70
CA GLU A 366 -36.07 -2.38 7.01
C GLU A 366 -35.22 -2.72 5.76
N SER A 367 -35.69 -3.68 4.96
CA SER A 367 -35.04 -4.03 3.68
C SER A 367 -35.00 -2.83 2.72
N VAL A 368 -36.12 -2.11 2.55
CA VAL A 368 -36.19 -0.92 1.69
C VAL A 368 -35.26 0.20 2.18
N GLU A 369 -35.18 0.43 3.49
CA GLU A 369 -34.28 1.43 4.07
C GLU A 369 -32.80 1.09 3.79
N LEU A 370 -32.43 -0.17 3.91
CA LEU A 370 -31.06 -0.64 3.65
C LEU A 370 -30.72 -0.57 2.16
N TYR A 371 -31.65 -0.91 1.25
CA TYR A 371 -31.44 -0.68 -0.18
C TYR A 371 -31.20 0.79 -0.52
N ARG A 372 -31.97 1.71 0.10
CA ARG A 372 -31.76 3.16 -0.07
C ARG A 372 -30.37 3.58 0.42
N LYS A 373 -29.92 3.03 1.55
CA LYS A 373 -28.60 3.29 2.10
C LYS A 373 -27.49 2.79 1.16
N ALA A 374 -27.61 1.57 0.63
CA ALA A 374 -26.67 1.01 -0.35
C ALA A 374 -26.60 1.87 -1.62
N ILE A 375 -27.74 2.27 -2.19
CA ILE A 375 -27.81 3.14 -3.37
C ILE A 375 -27.14 4.50 -3.11
N LYS A 376 -27.37 5.09 -1.93
CA LYS A 376 -26.71 6.34 -1.53
C LYS A 376 -25.18 6.19 -1.49
N ALA A 377 -24.68 5.13 -0.86
CA ALA A 377 -23.25 4.83 -0.77
C ALA A 377 -22.64 4.61 -2.17
N MET A 378 -23.29 3.81 -3.01
CA MET A 378 -22.88 3.58 -4.40
C MET A 378 -22.78 4.88 -5.21
N ASN A 379 -23.73 5.80 -5.06
CA ASN A 379 -23.71 7.09 -5.75
C ASN A 379 -22.57 8.00 -5.30
N ILE A 380 -22.19 7.94 -4.02
CA ILE A 380 -21.04 8.68 -3.48
C ILE A 380 -19.75 8.08 -4.03
N ASN A 381 -19.60 6.75 -4.05
CA ASN A 381 -18.44 6.07 -4.63
C ASN A 381 -18.24 6.45 -6.11
N LYS A 382 -19.31 6.43 -6.90
CA LYS A 382 -19.26 6.82 -8.33
C LYS A 382 -18.87 8.28 -8.53
N LYS A 383 -19.39 9.20 -7.71
CA LYS A 383 -19.06 10.63 -7.80
C LYS A 383 -17.61 10.91 -7.38
N GLY A 384 -17.08 10.23 -6.38
CA GLY A 384 -15.67 10.31 -5.99
C GLY A 384 -14.71 9.86 -7.09
N GLY A 385 -15.10 8.87 -7.91
CA GLY A 385 -14.32 8.40 -9.06
C GLY A 385 -14.44 9.24 -10.33
N ILE A 386 -15.55 9.95 -10.56
CA ILE A 386 -15.83 10.68 -11.81
C ILE A 386 -15.58 12.19 -11.67
N GLY A 387 -15.65 12.75 -10.46
CA GLY A 387 -15.72 14.21 -10.23
C GLY A 387 -14.51 15.04 -10.63
N HIS A 388 -13.39 14.44 -11.03
CA HIS A 388 -12.14 15.16 -11.30
C HIS A 388 -11.59 15.05 -12.73
N PHE A 389 -12.31 14.41 -13.66
CA PHE A 389 -11.86 14.27 -15.05
C PHE A 389 -12.53 15.22 -16.05
N LEU A 390 -13.53 15.97 -15.64
CA LEU A 390 -14.05 17.05 -16.48
C LEU A 390 -13.21 18.29 -16.25
N PRO A 391 -12.56 18.87 -17.28
CA PRO A 391 -11.97 20.19 -17.16
C PRO A 391 -13.08 21.14 -16.75
N LYS A 392 -12.85 21.93 -15.69
CA LYS A 392 -13.75 23.04 -15.38
C LYS A 392 -13.82 23.88 -16.64
N SER A 393 -14.97 23.88 -17.31
CA SER A 393 -15.27 24.84 -18.36
C SER A 393 -15.16 26.22 -17.73
N ASN A 394 -14.18 27.00 -18.21
CA ASN A 394 -14.05 28.42 -17.88
C ASN A 394 -15.29 29.18 -18.33
#